data_8e5be3e99b724ce5fcd13a42c92dd78c
#
_entry.id   8e5be3e99b724ce5fcd13a42c92dd78c
#
_cell.length_a   1.000
_cell.length_b   1.000
_cell.length_c   1.000
_cell.angle_alpha   90.00
_cell.angle_beta   90.00
_cell.angle_gamma   90.00
#
_symmetry.space_group_name_H-M   'P 1'
#
loop_
_entity.id
_entity.type
_entity.pdbx_description
1 polymer ?
#
loop_
_entity_poly.entity_id
_entity_poly.type
_entity_poly.pdbx_seq_one_letter_code
_entity_poly.pdbx_strand_id
1 'polypeptide(L)'
;VLPVAAQSVIDTDNAGLTANEVIITVKGQKVPVYRAQPQGKTNLPVILVISEIFGVHEHIADVARRFAKQGYLALAPDLFVRQGDPGAYGTVAELMKEVVSKAPDPQVMDDLDACVAWARDNGGNIDRLGITGFCWGGRIVWLYSAHNPQVKAGVAWYGRLVGNKTPLAPVQPIDIAATLKTP
;
A
#
# COMPACT_ATOMS: atom_id res chain seq x y z
N VAL A 1 -1.19 -14.85 12.68
CA VAL A 1 -0.93 -15.23 11.27
C VAL A 1 -1.35 -16.68 11.13
N LEU A 2 -2.41 -16.95 10.37
CA LEU A 2 -2.70 -18.32 9.95
C LEU A 2 -1.51 -18.77 9.09
N PRO A 3 -0.88 -19.91 9.38
CA PRO A 3 0.18 -20.43 8.54
C PRO A 3 -0.43 -20.81 7.20
N VAL A 4 -0.28 -19.96 6.21
CA VAL A 4 -0.42 -20.41 4.84
C VAL A 4 0.79 -21.29 4.59
N ALA A 5 0.59 -22.60 4.62
CA ALA A 5 1.61 -23.55 4.19
C ALA A 5 1.80 -23.41 2.68
N ALA A 6 2.49 -22.35 2.28
CA ALA A 6 2.97 -22.23 0.92
C ALA A 6 4.21 -23.10 0.79
N GLN A 7 4.13 -24.13 -0.06
CA GLN A 7 5.27 -25.00 -0.36
C GLN A 7 6.39 -24.33 -1.16
N SER A 8 6.20 -23.05 -1.55
CA SER A 8 7.23 -22.22 -2.17
C SER A 8 7.05 -20.77 -1.70
N VAL A 9 7.78 -20.39 -0.67
CA VAL A 9 7.91 -18.97 -0.29
C VAL A 9 8.98 -18.38 -1.20
N ILE A 10 8.60 -17.38 -2.00
CA ILE A 10 9.61 -16.56 -2.69
C ILE A 10 10.21 -15.65 -1.63
N ASP A 11 11.50 -15.72 -1.45
CA ASP A 11 12.28 -14.87 -0.56
C ASP A 11 13.31 -14.10 -1.37
N THR A 12 13.07 -12.79 -1.50
CA THR A 12 13.96 -11.88 -2.20
C THR A 12 14.92 -11.27 -1.20
N ASP A 13 16.22 -11.51 -1.37
CA ASP A 13 17.25 -10.95 -0.53
C ASP A 13 17.39 -9.42 -0.65
N ASN A 14 18.12 -8.83 0.30
CA ASN A 14 18.41 -7.41 0.34
C ASN A 14 19.71 -7.01 -0.40
N ALA A 15 20.39 -7.92 -1.09
CA ALA A 15 21.65 -7.61 -1.76
C ALA A 15 21.48 -6.47 -2.78
N GLY A 16 22.28 -5.41 -2.65
CA GLY A 16 22.21 -4.22 -3.50
C GLY A 16 20.97 -3.33 -3.26
N LEU A 17 20.19 -3.58 -2.21
CA LEU A 17 19.05 -2.78 -1.83
C LEU A 17 19.29 -2.03 -0.51
N THR A 18 18.64 -0.89 -0.38
CA THR A 18 18.31 -0.32 0.92
C THR A 18 16.87 -0.72 1.23
N ALA A 19 16.69 -1.63 2.18
CA ALA A 19 15.38 -2.18 2.53
C ALA A 19 15.22 -2.20 4.05
N ASN A 20 14.31 -1.39 4.56
CA ASN A 20 14.04 -1.23 6.00
C ASN A 20 12.72 -0.50 6.21
N GLU A 21 12.22 -0.54 7.42
CA GLU A 21 11.14 0.31 7.85
C GLU A 21 11.61 1.77 8.04
N VAL A 22 10.77 2.70 7.62
CA VAL A 22 10.88 4.13 7.92
C VAL A 22 9.58 4.62 8.56
N ILE A 23 9.66 5.70 9.32
CA ILE A 23 8.47 6.32 9.94
C ILE A 23 8.15 7.60 9.20
N ILE A 24 6.93 7.68 8.68
CA ILE A 24 6.37 8.89 8.07
C ILE A 24 5.35 9.49 9.03
N THR A 25 5.46 10.80 9.30
CA THR A 25 4.49 11.48 10.16
C THR A 25 3.35 12.05 9.31
N VAL A 26 2.13 11.64 9.60
CA VAL A 26 0.92 12.08 8.89
C VAL A 26 -0.05 12.69 9.90
N LYS A 27 -0.28 14.01 9.79
CA LYS A 27 -1.16 14.74 10.74
C LYS A 27 -0.84 14.46 12.22
N GLY A 28 0.48 14.42 12.55
CA GLY A 28 0.95 14.16 13.92
C GLY A 28 1.00 12.69 14.33
N GLN A 29 0.57 11.77 13.49
CA GLN A 29 0.60 10.33 13.74
C GLN A 29 1.77 9.67 13.01
N LYS A 30 2.43 8.72 13.67
CA LYS A 30 3.53 7.94 13.08
C LYS A 30 2.98 6.76 12.30
N VAL A 31 3.33 6.68 11.02
CA VAL A 31 2.96 5.58 10.12
C VAL A 31 4.23 4.83 9.73
N PRO A 32 4.37 3.57 10.15
CA PRO A 32 5.44 2.71 9.66
C PRO A 32 5.27 2.43 8.17
N VAL A 33 6.38 2.50 7.43
CA VAL A 33 6.38 2.22 5.99
C VAL A 33 7.59 1.34 5.67
N TYR A 34 7.36 0.16 5.16
CA TYR A 34 8.45 -0.63 4.62
C TYR A 34 8.91 -0.02 3.30
N ARG A 35 10.18 0.36 3.24
CA ARG A 35 10.82 0.93 2.07
C ARG A 35 11.84 -0.04 1.50
N ALA A 36 11.83 -0.22 0.17
CA ALA A 36 12.89 -0.91 -0.56
C ALA A 36 13.25 -0.14 -1.84
N GLN A 37 14.56 0.02 -2.09
CA GLN A 37 15.08 0.69 -3.29
C GLN A 37 16.50 0.22 -3.62
N PRO A 38 16.98 0.35 -4.86
CA PRO A 38 18.38 0.14 -5.21
C PRO A 38 19.28 1.06 -4.38
N GLN A 39 20.32 0.46 -3.78
CA GLN A 39 21.26 1.19 -2.92
C GLN A 39 22.01 2.27 -3.72
N GLY A 40 22.08 3.50 -3.16
CA GLY A 40 22.82 4.61 -3.73
C GLY A 40 22.24 5.19 -5.02
N LYS A 41 21.04 4.77 -5.44
CA LYS A 41 20.37 5.30 -6.64
C LYS A 41 19.33 6.34 -6.27
N THR A 42 19.14 7.30 -7.18
CA THR A 42 18.14 8.37 -7.09
C THR A 42 17.37 8.48 -8.40
N ASN A 43 16.37 9.36 -8.44
CA ASN A 43 15.50 9.54 -9.61
C ASN A 43 14.77 8.23 -10.00
N LEU A 44 14.41 7.42 -8.99
CA LEU A 44 13.79 6.13 -9.18
C LEU A 44 12.28 6.27 -9.45
N PRO A 45 11.69 5.47 -10.36
CA PRO A 45 10.24 5.38 -10.42
C PRO A 45 9.72 4.90 -9.06
N VAL A 46 8.59 5.46 -8.63
CA VAL A 46 7.98 5.17 -7.33
C VAL A 46 6.84 4.19 -7.50
N ILE A 47 6.74 3.19 -6.63
CA ILE A 47 5.59 2.30 -6.56
C ILE A 47 5.10 2.17 -5.12
N LEU A 48 3.81 2.45 -4.91
CA LEU A 48 3.11 2.15 -3.67
C LEU A 48 2.61 0.71 -3.72
N VAL A 49 2.88 -0.07 -2.68
CA VAL A 49 2.47 -1.48 -2.56
C VAL A 49 1.48 -1.58 -1.41
N ILE A 50 0.22 -1.83 -1.71
CA ILE A 50 -0.86 -1.83 -0.74
C ILE A 50 -1.23 -3.26 -0.36
N SER A 51 -1.11 -3.55 0.93
CA SER A 51 -1.38 -4.87 1.50
C SER A 51 -2.87 -5.26 1.44
N GLU A 52 -3.12 -6.52 1.69
CA GLU A 52 -4.44 -7.03 2.06
C GLU A 52 -4.85 -6.50 3.45
N ILE A 53 -5.86 -7.11 4.04
CA ILE A 53 -6.33 -6.77 5.40
C ILE A 53 -5.34 -7.14 6.52
N PHE A 54 -4.28 -7.86 6.21
CA PHE A 54 -3.30 -8.40 7.17
C PHE A 54 -2.13 -7.46 7.48
N GLY A 55 -2.12 -6.25 6.91
CA GLY A 55 -1.03 -5.29 7.06
C GLY A 55 0.23 -5.66 6.28
N VAL A 56 1.33 -4.99 6.60
CA VAL A 56 2.62 -5.22 5.94
C VAL A 56 3.33 -6.42 6.56
N HIS A 57 3.01 -7.60 6.06
CA HIS A 57 3.67 -8.86 6.42
C HIS A 57 4.80 -9.20 5.42
N GLU A 58 5.52 -10.31 5.66
CA GLU A 58 6.73 -10.65 4.89
C GLU A 58 6.48 -10.73 3.36
N HIS A 59 5.35 -11.26 2.92
CA HIS A 59 5.05 -11.32 1.48
C HIS A 59 4.96 -9.91 0.86
N ILE A 60 4.35 -8.93 1.54
CA ILE A 60 4.26 -7.54 1.06
C ILE A 60 5.65 -6.89 1.04
N ALA A 61 6.46 -7.14 2.08
CA ALA A 61 7.84 -6.70 2.12
C ALA A 61 8.67 -7.32 0.97
N ASP A 62 8.48 -8.61 0.68
CA ASP A 62 9.11 -9.31 -0.44
C ASP A 62 8.70 -8.70 -1.80
N VAL A 63 7.41 -8.42 -2.00
CA VAL A 63 6.94 -7.74 -3.22
C VAL A 63 7.63 -6.38 -3.39
N ALA A 64 7.76 -5.60 -2.30
CA ALA A 64 8.47 -4.33 -2.34
C ALA A 64 9.96 -4.51 -2.73
N ARG A 65 10.64 -5.53 -2.18
CA ARG A 65 12.03 -5.86 -2.56
C ARG A 65 12.14 -6.28 -4.03
N ARG A 66 11.19 -7.06 -4.54
CA ARG A 66 11.16 -7.45 -5.98
C ARG A 66 11.02 -6.24 -6.88
N PHE A 67 10.16 -5.28 -6.55
CA PHE A 67 10.10 -4.01 -7.28
C PHE A 67 11.42 -3.23 -7.18
N ALA A 68 12.05 -3.21 -6.02
CA ALA A 68 13.34 -2.56 -5.85
C ALA A 68 14.44 -3.21 -6.70
N LYS A 69 14.47 -4.54 -6.84
CA LYS A 69 15.37 -5.25 -7.78
C LYS A 69 15.13 -4.87 -9.24
N GLN A 70 13.92 -4.41 -9.57
CA GLN A 70 13.57 -3.89 -10.91
C GLN A 70 13.84 -2.38 -11.06
N GLY A 71 14.44 -1.74 -10.04
CA GLY A 71 14.83 -0.33 -10.12
C GLY A 71 13.81 0.66 -9.57
N TYR A 72 12.80 0.23 -8.85
CA TYR A 72 11.81 1.12 -8.23
C TYR A 72 12.21 1.52 -6.80
N LEU A 73 11.73 2.68 -6.36
CA LEU A 73 11.53 2.99 -4.96
C LEU A 73 10.15 2.48 -4.57
N ALA A 74 10.10 1.39 -3.81
CA ALA A 74 8.86 0.76 -3.37
C ALA A 74 8.55 1.12 -1.92
N LEU A 75 7.30 1.50 -1.65
CA LEU A 75 6.80 1.87 -0.32
C LEU A 75 5.55 1.06 0.00
N ALA A 76 5.58 0.34 1.11
CA ALA A 76 4.45 -0.40 1.64
C ALA A 76 4.08 0.14 3.03
N PRO A 77 3.08 1.05 3.13
CA PRO A 77 2.67 1.65 4.40
C PRO A 77 1.79 0.72 5.24
N ASP A 78 1.95 0.78 6.57
CA ASP A 78 1.00 0.19 7.51
C ASP A 78 -0.21 1.11 7.67
N LEU A 79 -1.22 0.86 6.85
CA LEU A 79 -2.44 1.67 6.79
C LEU A 79 -3.41 1.40 7.95
N PHE A 80 -3.13 0.40 8.78
CA PHE A 80 -3.97 0.03 9.93
C PHE A 80 -3.36 0.41 11.29
N VAL A 81 -2.18 0.99 11.32
CA VAL A 81 -1.44 1.32 12.56
C VAL A 81 -2.26 2.08 13.61
N ARG A 82 -3.27 2.87 13.18
CA ARG A 82 -4.13 3.62 14.10
C ARG A 82 -5.34 2.83 14.59
N GLN A 83 -5.69 1.75 13.90
CA GLN A 83 -6.84 0.91 14.23
C GLN A 83 -6.45 -0.31 15.06
N GLY A 84 -5.21 -0.73 14.99
CA GLY A 84 -4.66 -1.86 15.73
C GLY A 84 -3.75 -2.75 14.90
N ASP A 85 -3.16 -3.75 15.55
CA ASP A 85 -2.33 -4.75 14.89
C ASP A 85 -3.21 -5.83 14.23
N PRO A 86 -3.22 -5.96 12.90
CA PRO A 86 -3.98 -7.03 12.22
C PRO A 86 -3.58 -8.44 12.67
N GLY A 87 -2.35 -8.64 13.12
CA GLY A 87 -1.85 -9.93 13.60
C GLY A 87 -2.40 -10.36 14.96
N ALA A 88 -3.05 -9.46 15.70
CA ALA A 88 -3.58 -9.74 17.04
C ALA A 88 -4.93 -10.49 17.04
N TYR A 89 -5.57 -10.68 15.87
CA TYR A 89 -6.92 -11.24 15.77
C TYR A 89 -6.90 -12.68 15.27
N GLY A 90 -7.71 -13.53 15.92
CA GLY A 90 -7.76 -14.96 15.61
C GLY A 90 -8.60 -15.32 14.38
N THR A 91 -9.54 -14.45 14.00
CA THR A 91 -10.44 -14.68 12.86
C THR A 91 -10.50 -13.48 11.92
N VAL A 92 -10.73 -13.74 10.63
CA VAL A 92 -10.94 -12.69 9.63
C VAL A 92 -12.16 -11.81 9.98
N ALA A 93 -13.21 -12.39 10.56
CA ALA A 93 -14.41 -11.64 10.94
C ALA A 93 -14.12 -10.61 12.04
N GLU A 94 -13.33 -10.98 13.05
CA GLU A 94 -12.88 -10.06 14.10
C GLU A 94 -11.97 -8.98 13.53
N LEU A 95 -10.98 -9.35 12.72
CA LEU A 95 -10.08 -8.41 12.06
C LEU A 95 -10.86 -7.38 11.21
N MET A 96 -11.82 -7.83 10.42
CA MET A 96 -12.67 -6.96 9.62
C MET A 96 -13.47 -5.99 10.50
N LYS A 97 -14.05 -6.48 11.60
CA LYS A 97 -14.88 -5.67 12.51
C LYS A 97 -14.04 -4.66 13.31
N GLU A 98 -12.90 -5.12 13.86
CA GLU A 98 -12.17 -4.32 14.87
C GLU A 98 -11.09 -3.41 14.27
N VAL A 99 -10.60 -3.72 13.07
CA VAL A 99 -9.53 -2.96 12.41
C VAL A 99 -9.97 -2.41 11.06
N VAL A 100 -10.25 -3.28 10.08
CA VAL A 100 -10.37 -2.90 8.68
C VAL A 100 -11.55 -1.96 8.45
N SER A 101 -12.73 -2.27 9.04
CA SER A 101 -13.93 -1.42 8.89
C SER A 101 -13.82 -0.07 9.60
N LYS A 102 -12.82 0.09 10.47
CA LYS A 102 -12.55 1.33 11.21
C LYS A 102 -11.51 2.24 10.54
N ALA A 103 -10.87 1.80 9.46
CA ALA A 103 -9.93 2.60 8.70
C ALA A 103 -10.68 3.50 7.70
N PRO A 104 -10.72 4.83 7.90
CA PRO A 104 -11.43 5.74 7.00
C PRO A 104 -10.68 5.89 5.67
N ASP A 105 -11.39 5.85 4.54
CA ASP A 105 -10.79 6.10 3.23
C ASP A 105 -9.99 7.43 3.18
N PRO A 106 -10.48 8.57 3.73
CA PRO A 106 -9.69 9.80 3.75
C PRO A 106 -8.36 9.68 4.49
N GLN A 107 -8.30 8.92 5.61
CA GLN A 107 -7.06 8.66 6.33
C GLN A 107 -6.07 7.88 5.44
N VAL A 108 -6.57 6.88 4.73
CA VAL A 108 -5.73 6.09 3.81
C VAL A 108 -5.19 6.97 2.68
N MET A 109 -6.00 7.86 2.11
CA MET A 109 -5.54 8.80 1.08
C MET A 109 -4.45 9.73 1.61
N ASP A 110 -4.63 10.30 2.82
CA ASP A 110 -3.61 11.15 3.47
C ASP A 110 -2.29 10.40 3.70
N ASP A 111 -2.35 9.14 4.12
CA ASP A 111 -1.15 8.32 4.33
C ASP A 111 -0.38 8.07 3.02
N LEU A 112 -1.10 7.79 1.95
CA LEU A 112 -0.50 7.57 0.64
C LEU A 112 0.08 8.86 0.05
N ASP A 113 -0.60 10.00 0.22
CA ASP A 113 -0.07 11.31 -0.18
C ASP A 113 1.23 11.63 0.56
N ALA A 114 1.30 11.32 1.85
CA ALA A 114 2.52 11.50 2.64
C ALA A 114 3.65 10.56 2.19
N CYS A 115 3.33 9.33 1.79
CA CYS A 115 4.30 8.40 1.18
C CYS A 115 4.87 8.96 -0.14
N VAL A 116 4.03 9.54 -0.99
CA VAL A 116 4.46 10.18 -2.25
C VAL A 116 5.36 11.38 -1.98
N ALA A 117 4.99 12.24 -1.03
CA ALA A 117 5.81 13.37 -0.62
C ALA A 117 7.17 12.91 -0.07
N TRP A 118 7.17 11.89 0.80
CA TRP A 118 8.39 11.30 1.32
C TRP A 118 9.27 10.73 0.21
N ALA A 119 8.68 10.00 -0.76
CA ALA A 119 9.41 9.42 -1.88
C ALA A 119 10.14 10.50 -2.69
N ARG A 120 9.46 11.61 -3.00
CA ARG A 120 10.06 12.76 -3.72
C ARG A 120 11.30 13.28 -3.00
N ASP A 121 11.22 13.41 -1.69
CA ASP A 121 12.31 13.97 -0.86
C ASP A 121 13.43 12.94 -0.57
N ASN A 122 13.21 11.65 -0.92
CA ASN A 122 14.13 10.54 -0.66
C ASN A 122 14.57 9.79 -1.93
N GLY A 123 14.67 10.48 -3.06
CA GLY A 123 15.27 9.96 -4.28
C GLY A 123 14.27 9.34 -5.26
N GLY A 124 12.97 9.46 -5.00
CA GLY A 124 11.91 9.04 -5.92
C GLY A 124 11.59 10.11 -6.97
N ASN A 125 11.22 9.66 -8.16
CA ASN A 125 10.66 10.48 -9.22
C ASN A 125 9.14 10.26 -9.29
N ILE A 126 8.38 11.19 -8.72
CA ILE A 126 6.92 11.12 -8.64
C ILE A 126 6.21 11.35 -9.98
N ASP A 127 6.91 11.83 -11.01
CA ASP A 127 6.39 11.87 -12.38
C ASP A 127 6.27 10.46 -13.00
N ARG A 128 6.85 9.46 -12.32
CA ARG A 128 6.79 8.04 -12.64
C ARG A 128 6.22 7.25 -11.45
N LEU A 129 5.08 7.71 -10.95
CA LEU A 129 4.37 7.10 -9.81
C LEU A 129 3.43 6.01 -10.30
N GLY A 130 3.57 4.80 -9.73
CA GLY A 130 2.64 3.70 -9.86
C GLY A 130 2.08 3.26 -8.50
N ILE A 131 1.01 2.49 -8.54
CA ILE A 131 0.41 1.86 -7.36
C ILE A 131 -0.04 0.44 -7.68
N THR A 132 0.20 -0.49 -6.79
CA THR A 132 -0.33 -1.86 -6.85
C THR A 132 -0.88 -2.26 -5.49
N GLY A 133 -1.85 -3.16 -5.47
CA GLY A 133 -2.44 -3.60 -4.20
C GLY A 133 -3.32 -4.82 -4.35
N PHE A 134 -3.48 -5.54 -3.24
CA PHE A 134 -4.07 -6.87 -3.18
C PHE A 134 -5.32 -6.86 -2.31
N CYS A 135 -6.39 -7.54 -2.70
CA CYS A 135 -7.63 -7.66 -1.92
C CYS A 135 -8.19 -6.28 -1.55
N TRP A 136 -8.24 -5.95 -0.24
CA TRP A 136 -8.60 -4.62 0.24
C TRP A 136 -7.70 -3.53 -0.38
N GLY A 137 -6.40 -3.77 -0.47
CA GLY A 137 -5.45 -2.88 -1.15
C GLY A 137 -5.75 -2.71 -2.64
N GLY A 138 -6.29 -3.72 -3.30
CA GLY A 138 -6.77 -3.60 -4.68
C GLY A 138 -7.92 -2.60 -4.82
N ARG A 139 -8.83 -2.52 -3.84
CA ARG A 139 -9.84 -1.46 -3.78
C ARG A 139 -9.17 -0.09 -3.61
N ILE A 140 -8.18 0.02 -2.75
CA ILE A 140 -7.45 1.28 -2.50
C ILE A 140 -6.73 1.77 -3.76
N VAL A 141 -6.19 0.88 -4.59
CA VAL A 141 -5.58 1.25 -5.88
C VAL A 141 -6.55 2.06 -6.74
N TRP A 142 -7.80 1.62 -6.88
CA TRP A 142 -8.83 2.36 -7.61
C TRP A 142 -9.08 3.75 -7.01
N LEU A 143 -9.27 3.81 -5.69
CA LEU A 143 -9.60 5.05 -5.00
C LEU A 143 -8.44 6.05 -5.08
N TYR A 144 -7.21 5.58 -4.86
CA TYR A 144 -6.04 6.45 -4.89
C TYR A 144 -5.71 6.92 -6.31
N SER A 145 -5.91 6.09 -7.33
CA SER A 145 -5.75 6.48 -8.72
C SER A 145 -6.73 7.59 -9.15
N ALA A 146 -7.92 7.63 -8.55
CA ALA A 146 -8.87 8.72 -8.74
C ALA A 146 -8.54 9.96 -7.89
N HIS A 147 -7.97 9.75 -6.70
CA HIS A 147 -7.59 10.80 -5.75
C HIS A 147 -6.35 11.58 -6.22
N ASN A 148 -5.32 10.88 -6.66
CA ASN A 148 -4.04 11.50 -7.04
C ASN A 148 -3.79 11.41 -8.56
N PRO A 149 -3.93 12.54 -9.30
CA PRO A 149 -3.76 12.58 -10.76
C PRO A 149 -2.31 12.34 -11.21
N GLN A 150 -1.34 12.30 -10.30
CA GLN A 150 0.06 11.98 -10.62
C GLN A 150 0.29 10.48 -10.82
N VAL A 151 -0.63 9.61 -10.39
CA VAL A 151 -0.54 8.16 -10.62
C VAL A 151 -0.61 7.88 -12.12
N LYS A 152 0.43 7.23 -12.66
CA LYS A 152 0.57 6.91 -14.08
C LYS A 152 0.04 5.53 -14.44
N ALA A 153 0.03 4.61 -13.48
CA ALA A 153 -0.51 3.27 -13.66
C ALA A 153 -0.95 2.68 -12.33
N GLY A 154 -2.06 1.93 -12.33
CA GLY A 154 -2.57 1.21 -11.18
C GLY A 154 -2.85 -0.25 -11.50
N VAL A 155 -2.37 -1.18 -10.67
CA VAL A 155 -2.64 -2.61 -10.82
C VAL A 155 -3.37 -3.12 -9.57
N ALA A 156 -4.66 -3.36 -9.71
CA ALA A 156 -5.56 -3.80 -8.63
C ALA A 156 -5.78 -5.32 -8.71
N TRP A 157 -5.18 -6.06 -7.80
CA TRP A 157 -5.31 -7.50 -7.71
C TRP A 157 -6.53 -7.88 -6.87
N TYR A 158 -7.50 -8.55 -7.47
CA TYR A 158 -8.72 -9.11 -6.84
C TYR A 158 -9.38 -8.19 -5.79
N GLY A 159 -9.32 -6.89 -5.99
CA GLY A 159 -10.00 -5.90 -5.15
C GLY A 159 -11.50 -5.91 -5.36
N ARG A 160 -12.25 -5.67 -4.29
CA ARG A 160 -13.70 -5.55 -4.37
C ARG A 160 -14.10 -4.28 -5.11
N LEU A 161 -14.88 -4.40 -6.18
CA LEU A 161 -15.33 -3.28 -7.01
C LEU A 161 -16.67 -2.69 -6.54
N VAL A 162 -17.52 -3.50 -5.95
CA VAL A 162 -18.86 -3.13 -5.48
C VAL A 162 -19.00 -3.52 -4.01
N GLY A 163 -19.67 -2.69 -3.22
CA GLY A 163 -19.91 -2.96 -1.81
C GLY A 163 -20.77 -1.91 -1.15
N ASN A 164 -21.15 -2.17 0.10
CA ASN A 164 -21.92 -1.21 0.89
C ASN A 164 -21.07 0.05 1.16
N LYS A 165 -21.73 1.20 1.02
CA LYS A 165 -21.16 2.49 1.40
C LYS A 165 -21.35 2.71 2.90
N THR A 166 -20.33 3.24 3.54
CA THR A 166 -20.38 3.63 4.96
C THR A 166 -19.84 5.05 5.10
N PRO A 167 -20.07 5.73 6.24
CA PRO A 167 -19.47 7.04 6.47
C PRO A 167 -17.93 7.06 6.37
N LEU A 168 -17.27 5.93 6.68
CA LEU A 168 -15.81 5.79 6.59
C LEU A 168 -15.32 5.36 5.19
N ALA A 169 -16.19 4.72 4.40
CA ALA A 169 -15.92 4.23 3.05
C ALA A 169 -17.08 4.61 2.10
N PRO A 170 -17.23 5.90 1.78
CA PRO A 170 -18.41 6.41 1.06
C PRO A 170 -18.40 6.13 -0.43
N VAL A 171 -17.24 5.78 -1.00
CA VAL A 171 -17.04 5.57 -2.44
C VAL A 171 -16.57 4.15 -2.70
N GLN A 172 -17.09 3.51 -3.74
CA GLN A 172 -16.62 2.22 -4.22
C GLN A 172 -16.00 2.38 -5.61
N PRO A 173 -15.10 1.48 -6.04
CA PRO A 173 -14.46 1.57 -7.37
C PRO A 173 -15.45 1.74 -8.52
N ILE A 174 -16.60 1.08 -8.48
CA ILE A 174 -17.65 1.19 -9.51
C ILE A 174 -18.17 2.62 -9.67
N ASP A 175 -18.17 3.41 -8.59
CA ASP A 175 -18.68 4.79 -8.63
C ASP A 175 -17.76 5.74 -9.41
N ILE A 176 -16.48 5.39 -9.52
CA ILE A 176 -15.44 6.24 -10.12
C ILE A 176 -14.88 5.66 -11.44
N ALA A 177 -15.19 4.41 -11.75
CA ALA A 177 -14.61 3.72 -12.90
C ALA A 177 -14.80 4.46 -14.24
N ALA A 178 -15.98 5.06 -14.45
CA ALA A 178 -16.28 5.80 -15.69
C ALA A 178 -15.50 7.12 -15.84
N THR A 179 -14.96 7.66 -14.76
CA THR A 179 -14.23 8.95 -14.76
C THR A 179 -12.73 8.79 -14.54
N LEU A 180 -12.29 7.58 -14.22
CA LEU A 180 -10.88 7.28 -14.00
C LEU A 180 -10.07 7.48 -15.29
N LYS A 181 -8.96 8.21 -15.18
CA LYS A 181 -8.05 8.51 -16.30
C LYS A 181 -6.76 7.70 -16.25
N THR A 182 -6.43 7.16 -15.09
CA THR A 182 -5.24 6.32 -14.87
C THR A 182 -5.48 4.94 -15.48
N PRO A 183 -4.59 4.43 -16.34
CA PRO A 183 -4.65 3.07 -16.85
C PRO A 183 -4.36 2.01 -15.78
#